data_9f76a7d545e33a0843686451cc52eaf2
#
_entry.id   9f76a7d545e33a0843686451cc52eaf2
#
_cell.length_a   1.000
_cell.length_b   1.000
_cell.length_c   1.000
_cell.angle_alpha   90.00
_cell.angle_beta   90.00
_cell.angle_gamma   90.00
#
_symmetry.space_group_name_H-M   'P 1'
#
loop_
_entity.id
_entity.type
_entity.pdbx_description
1 polymer ?
#
loop_
_entity_poly.entity_id
_entity_poly.type
_entity_poly.pdbx_seq_one_letter_code
_entity_poly.pdbx_strand_id
1 'polypeptide(L)'
;MLLRPLRSWAARALRREGPGSPASGPGMRRAQRPAWPRDKENEKKSVICVEGNIASGKTTCLEFFSNTGDLEVLPEPVPKWRNVRGHNPLGLMYRDACRWGLTLQTYVQLTMLDQHTHPQTSPVRLMERSIHSARYIFVENLYRSGKMPEVDYVVLSEWFDWIVRNIDVSVDLIVYLRTTPETCYQRLKMRCREEEKVIPLEYLDAIHHLYEEWLIKGGLFPVVAPVLVIEADHDMQKMLELFEQNRDRILTPGNRKHGS
;
A
#
# COMPACT_ATOMS: atom_id res chain seq x y z
N MET A 1 47.30 8.85 3.40
CA MET A 1 46.27 9.89 3.40
C MET A 1 45.30 9.56 4.54
N LEU A 2 45.27 10.44 5.57
CA LEU A 2 44.81 10.12 6.92
C LEU A 2 43.26 10.06 7.04
N LEU A 3 42.77 8.95 7.57
CA LEU A 3 41.37 8.76 7.99
C LEU A 3 41.14 9.56 9.29
N ARG A 4 40.13 10.45 9.29
CA ARG A 4 39.67 11.13 10.50
C ARG A 4 38.64 10.25 11.23
N PRO A 5 38.67 10.10 12.55
CA PRO A 5 37.73 9.31 13.30
C PRO A 5 36.41 10.06 13.52
N LEU A 6 35.30 9.32 13.35
CA LEU A 6 33.94 9.75 13.68
C LEU A 6 33.78 9.94 15.19
N ARG A 7 33.38 11.13 15.61
CA ARG A 7 33.09 11.44 17.02
C ARG A 7 31.75 10.83 17.45
N SER A 8 31.86 10.04 18.50
CA SER A 8 30.75 9.49 19.27
C SER A 8 29.92 10.59 19.93
N TRP A 9 28.61 10.57 19.77
CA TRP A 9 27.69 11.36 20.57
C TRP A 9 27.16 10.47 21.69
N ALA A 10 27.81 10.54 22.86
CA ALA A 10 27.36 9.93 24.07
C ALA A 10 26.38 10.88 24.79
N ALA A 11 25.23 10.32 25.17
CA ALA A 11 24.19 10.94 25.93
C ALA A 11 24.70 11.38 27.34
N ARG A 12 24.43 12.63 27.71
CA ARG A 12 24.63 13.16 29.07
C ARG A 12 23.31 13.08 29.83
N ALA A 13 23.19 12.08 30.69
CA ALA A 13 22.14 12.02 31.70
C ALA A 13 22.48 13.05 32.83
N LEU A 14 21.58 14.00 33.06
CA LEU A 14 21.61 14.86 34.23
C LEU A 14 20.67 14.32 35.29
N ARG A 15 21.24 13.78 36.36
CA ARG A 15 20.55 13.58 37.64
C ARG A 15 20.30 14.95 38.27
N ARG A 16 19.10 15.17 38.80
CA ARG A 16 18.84 16.17 39.84
C ARG A 16 18.13 15.48 41.03
N GLU A 17 18.80 15.55 42.14
CA GLU A 17 18.30 15.21 43.47
C GLU A 17 17.33 16.28 43.96
N GLY A 18 16.32 15.85 44.77
CA GLY A 18 15.47 16.76 45.55
C GLY A 18 16.16 17.31 46.77
N PRO A 19 15.53 18.13 47.58
CA PRO A 19 14.54 17.69 48.58
C PRO A 19 13.47 18.73 48.96
N GLY A 20 12.54 18.33 49.82
CA GLY A 20 11.84 19.21 50.76
C GLY A 20 10.36 19.48 50.53
N SER A 21 9.50 18.75 51.23
CA SER A 21 8.22 19.30 51.68
C SER A 21 8.47 20.31 52.80
N PRO A 22 7.64 21.38 52.94
CA PRO A 22 6.45 21.24 53.79
C PRO A 22 5.25 22.18 53.51
N ALA A 23 4.20 21.96 54.24
CA ALA A 23 3.18 22.90 54.72
C ALA A 23 1.88 23.04 53.96
N SER A 24 0.86 22.54 54.61
CA SER A 24 -0.57 22.78 54.51
C SER A 24 -0.98 24.26 54.40
N GLY A 25 -1.80 24.60 53.43
CA GLY A 25 -2.51 25.86 53.27
C GLY A 25 -3.94 25.62 52.74
N PRO A 26 -4.93 26.49 52.97
CA PRO A 26 -6.36 26.13 53.10
C PRO A 26 -7.09 26.05 51.75
N GLY A 27 -8.08 25.22 51.72
CA GLY A 27 -9.12 24.89 50.77
C GLY A 27 -9.30 25.80 49.55
N MET A 28 -8.82 25.33 48.41
CA MET A 28 -9.25 25.85 47.09
C MET A 28 -10.42 25.02 46.57
N ARG A 29 -11.52 25.69 46.28
CA ARG A 29 -12.72 25.12 45.64
C ARG A 29 -12.32 24.37 44.38
N ARG A 30 -12.70 23.13 44.32
CA ARG A 30 -12.51 22.23 43.18
C ARG A 30 -13.20 22.86 41.96
N ALA A 31 -12.41 23.51 41.10
CA ALA A 31 -12.90 23.96 39.79
C ALA A 31 -13.37 22.72 39.01
N GLN A 32 -14.64 22.71 38.65
CA GLN A 32 -15.19 21.71 37.73
C GLN A 32 -14.40 21.79 36.43
N ARG A 33 -13.73 20.68 36.08
CA ARG A 33 -13.12 20.53 34.75
C ARG A 33 -14.22 20.70 33.71
N PRO A 34 -14.00 21.52 32.64
CA PRO A 34 -14.92 21.54 31.54
C PRO A 34 -15.09 20.11 31.01
N ALA A 35 -16.34 19.68 30.85
CA ALA A 35 -16.64 18.43 30.18
C ALA A 35 -16.06 18.53 28.75
N TRP A 36 -15.11 17.70 28.43
CA TRP A 36 -14.64 17.53 27.06
C TRP A 36 -15.83 17.05 26.23
N PRO A 37 -16.00 17.55 24.97
CA PRO A 37 -17.03 17.04 24.08
C PRO A 37 -16.88 15.51 24.06
N ARG A 38 -17.98 14.78 24.29
CA ARG A 38 -18.01 13.33 24.10
C ARG A 38 -17.49 13.06 22.70
N ASP A 39 -16.47 12.20 22.62
CA ASP A 39 -15.94 11.70 21.37
C ASP A 39 -17.12 11.30 20.49
N LYS A 40 -17.18 11.86 19.29
CA LYS A 40 -18.03 11.34 18.21
C LYS A 40 -17.69 9.86 18.14
N GLU A 41 -18.71 9.00 18.21
CA GLU A 41 -18.55 7.55 18.04
C GLU A 41 -17.49 7.31 16.98
N ASN A 42 -16.49 6.51 17.35
CA ASN A 42 -15.35 6.21 16.51
C ASN A 42 -15.89 5.39 15.34
N GLU A 43 -16.39 6.06 14.28
CA GLU A 43 -16.85 5.40 13.07
C GLU A 43 -15.67 4.54 12.59
N LYS A 44 -15.89 3.23 12.57
CA LYS A 44 -14.86 2.25 12.18
C LYS A 44 -14.42 2.56 10.75
N LYS A 45 -13.25 3.17 10.61
CA LYS A 45 -12.63 3.45 9.31
C LYS A 45 -12.17 2.15 8.70
N SER A 46 -12.36 2.01 7.38
CA SER A 46 -11.96 0.83 6.63
C SER A 46 -11.00 1.19 5.50
N VAL A 47 -10.01 0.34 5.28
CA VAL A 47 -9.02 0.44 4.20
C VAL A 47 -9.21 -0.75 3.24
N ILE A 48 -9.45 -0.45 1.97
CA ILE A 48 -9.69 -1.42 0.92
C ILE A 48 -8.63 -1.25 -0.16
N CYS A 49 -7.94 -2.33 -0.52
CA CYS A 49 -6.94 -2.30 -1.57
C CYS A 49 -7.45 -3.03 -2.82
N VAL A 50 -7.41 -2.34 -3.96
CA VAL A 50 -7.71 -2.93 -5.27
C VAL A 50 -6.42 -3.45 -5.87
N GLU A 51 -6.30 -4.77 -5.97
CA GLU A 51 -5.12 -5.47 -6.43
C GLU A 51 -5.34 -6.11 -7.80
N GLY A 52 -4.26 -6.41 -8.50
CA GLY A 52 -4.28 -7.06 -9.81
C GLY A 52 -3.15 -6.61 -10.72
N ASN A 53 -3.03 -7.29 -11.85
CA ASN A 53 -1.96 -7.12 -12.83
C ASN A 53 -1.91 -5.68 -13.39
N ILE A 54 -0.86 -5.37 -14.14
CA ILE A 54 -0.77 -4.13 -14.95
C ILE A 54 -1.89 -4.18 -15.99
N ALA A 55 -2.61 -3.07 -16.15
CA ALA A 55 -3.76 -2.94 -17.04
C ALA A 55 -4.98 -3.84 -16.71
N SER A 56 -5.09 -4.38 -15.49
CA SER A 56 -6.26 -5.18 -15.06
C SER A 56 -7.55 -4.37 -14.84
N GLY A 57 -7.49 -3.02 -14.89
CA GLY A 57 -8.66 -2.16 -14.70
C GLY A 57 -8.79 -1.54 -13.31
N LYS A 58 -7.73 -1.59 -12.47
CA LYS A 58 -7.75 -1.02 -11.11
C LYS A 58 -8.11 0.45 -11.08
N THR A 59 -7.45 1.27 -11.91
CA THR A 59 -7.72 2.71 -11.98
C THR A 59 -9.18 2.97 -12.38
N THR A 60 -9.74 2.19 -13.32
CA THR A 60 -11.16 2.28 -13.71
C THR A 60 -12.08 1.93 -12.53
N CYS A 61 -11.73 0.92 -11.73
CA CYS A 61 -12.47 0.57 -10.52
C CYS A 61 -12.48 1.75 -9.53
N LEU A 62 -11.33 2.37 -9.28
CA LEU A 62 -11.22 3.53 -8.41
C LEU A 62 -12.04 4.73 -8.94
N GLU A 63 -11.94 5.01 -10.24
CA GLU A 63 -12.71 6.08 -10.90
C GLU A 63 -14.22 5.85 -10.80
N PHE A 64 -14.68 4.61 -10.97
CA PHE A 64 -16.10 4.24 -10.79
C PHE A 64 -16.62 4.61 -9.40
N PHE A 65 -15.83 4.34 -8.36
CA PHE A 65 -16.21 4.63 -6.98
C PHE A 65 -15.93 6.08 -6.55
N SER A 66 -15.12 6.84 -7.28
CA SER A 66 -14.69 8.19 -6.88
C SER A 66 -15.81 9.19 -6.68
N ASN A 67 -16.98 9.00 -7.31
CA ASN A 67 -18.16 9.83 -7.15
C ASN A 67 -19.09 9.38 -6.00
N THR A 68 -18.68 8.36 -5.23
CA THR A 68 -19.42 7.90 -4.06
C THR A 68 -19.09 8.83 -2.88
N GLY A 69 -20.12 9.40 -2.23
CA GLY A 69 -19.92 10.17 -1.00
C GLY A 69 -19.25 9.32 0.09
N ASP A 70 -18.53 9.97 0.99
CA ASP A 70 -17.85 9.34 2.14
C ASP A 70 -16.74 8.33 1.78
N LEU A 71 -16.20 8.42 0.57
CA LEU A 71 -15.09 7.59 0.10
C LEU A 71 -13.86 8.42 -0.23
N GLU A 72 -12.71 8.05 0.33
CA GLU A 72 -11.40 8.57 -0.05
C GLU A 72 -10.74 7.61 -1.05
N VAL A 73 -10.36 8.12 -2.22
CA VAL A 73 -9.74 7.32 -3.29
C VAL A 73 -8.28 7.70 -3.47
N LEU A 74 -7.39 6.74 -3.33
CA LEU A 74 -5.94 6.93 -3.47
C LEU A 74 -5.40 6.08 -4.65
N PRO A 75 -5.21 6.68 -5.82
CA PRO A 75 -4.58 5.99 -6.93
C PRO A 75 -3.10 5.74 -6.65
N GLU A 76 -2.54 4.75 -7.34
CA GLU A 76 -1.10 4.45 -7.29
C GLU A 76 -0.27 5.71 -7.64
N PRO A 77 0.76 6.07 -6.84
CA PRO A 77 1.48 7.34 -7.02
C PRO A 77 2.49 7.30 -8.20
N VAL A 78 2.07 6.74 -9.34
CA VAL A 78 2.89 6.63 -10.57
C VAL A 78 3.49 7.96 -11.03
N PRO A 79 2.82 9.11 -10.93
CA PRO A 79 3.43 10.40 -11.25
C PRO A 79 4.68 10.70 -10.41
N LYS A 80 4.70 10.32 -9.12
CA LYS A 80 5.90 10.43 -8.26
C LYS A 80 7.03 9.53 -8.79
N TRP A 81 6.72 8.32 -9.27
CA TRP A 81 7.72 7.38 -9.80
C TRP A 81 8.29 7.77 -11.15
N ARG A 82 7.56 8.60 -11.92
CA ARG A 82 8.00 9.16 -13.20
C ARG A 82 8.85 10.41 -13.05
N ASN A 83 8.75 11.09 -11.91
CA ASN A 83 9.46 12.35 -11.71
C ASN A 83 9.90 12.52 -10.26
N VAL A 84 11.10 12.04 -9.96
CA VAL A 84 11.79 12.29 -8.69
C VAL A 84 12.83 13.38 -8.95
N ARG A 85 12.46 14.62 -8.72
CA ARG A 85 13.33 15.80 -8.95
C ARG A 85 13.95 15.80 -10.35
N GLY A 86 13.15 15.52 -11.39
CA GLY A 86 13.60 15.49 -12.78
C GLY A 86 14.08 14.13 -13.29
N HIS A 87 14.16 13.10 -12.44
CA HIS A 87 14.52 11.74 -12.83
C HIS A 87 13.28 10.85 -12.94
N ASN A 88 13.29 9.91 -13.88
CA ASN A 88 12.21 8.93 -14.08
C ASN A 88 12.68 7.51 -13.66
N PRO A 89 12.63 7.15 -12.35
CA PRO A 89 13.04 5.83 -11.89
C PRO A 89 12.22 4.69 -12.50
N LEU A 90 10.92 4.90 -12.76
CA LEU A 90 10.05 3.90 -13.37
C LEU A 90 10.52 3.55 -14.80
N GLY A 91 10.76 4.56 -15.62
CA GLY A 91 11.28 4.35 -16.97
C GLY A 91 12.71 3.80 -16.99
N LEU A 92 13.55 4.16 -16.01
CA LEU A 92 14.90 3.60 -15.85
C LEU A 92 14.82 2.10 -15.53
N MET A 93 13.96 1.70 -14.59
CA MET A 93 13.79 0.30 -14.19
C MET A 93 13.29 -0.58 -15.35
N TYR A 94 12.35 -0.11 -16.16
CA TYR A 94 11.90 -0.90 -17.31
C TYR A 94 12.99 -1.08 -18.39
N ARG A 95 13.94 -0.14 -18.52
CA ARG A 95 15.08 -0.26 -19.44
C ARG A 95 16.20 -1.15 -18.91
N ASP A 96 16.49 -1.04 -17.60
CA ASP A 96 17.55 -1.81 -16.94
C ASP A 96 17.16 -2.10 -15.49
N ALA A 97 16.42 -3.20 -15.31
CA ALA A 97 15.91 -3.61 -14.01
C ALA A 97 17.04 -4.07 -13.06
N CYS A 98 18.14 -4.63 -13.58
CA CYS A 98 19.28 -5.03 -12.76
C CYS A 98 19.95 -3.84 -12.09
N ARG A 99 20.01 -2.70 -12.78
CA ARG A 99 20.62 -1.48 -12.22
C ARG A 99 19.66 -0.66 -11.37
N TRP A 100 18.39 -0.57 -11.76
CA TRP A 100 17.45 0.39 -11.20
C TRP A 100 16.30 -0.23 -10.38
N GLY A 101 16.23 -1.56 -10.33
CA GLY A 101 15.18 -2.25 -9.60
C GLY A 101 15.14 -1.88 -8.12
N LEU A 102 16.28 -1.96 -7.42
CA LEU A 102 16.37 -1.55 -6.01
C LEU A 102 15.98 -0.08 -5.81
N THR A 103 16.49 0.82 -6.65
CA THR A 103 16.21 2.26 -6.57
C THR A 103 14.72 2.54 -6.69
N LEU A 104 14.04 1.94 -7.69
CA LEU A 104 12.60 2.11 -7.84
C LEU A 104 11.85 1.49 -6.67
N GLN A 105 12.13 0.24 -6.32
CA GLN A 105 11.35 -0.46 -5.29
C GLN A 105 11.49 0.17 -3.90
N THR A 106 12.63 0.74 -3.56
CA THR A 106 12.81 1.53 -2.34
C THR A 106 11.89 2.76 -2.34
N TYR A 107 11.78 3.44 -3.49
CA TYR A 107 10.91 4.62 -3.61
C TYR A 107 9.42 4.26 -3.68
N VAL A 108 9.07 3.15 -4.34
CA VAL A 108 7.70 2.59 -4.31
C VAL A 108 7.29 2.29 -2.87
N GLN A 109 8.14 1.60 -2.11
CA GLN A 109 7.86 1.25 -0.71
C GLN A 109 7.63 2.51 0.14
N LEU A 110 8.46 3.54 -0.01
CA LEU A 110 8.31 4.82 0.69
C LEU A 110 6.96 5.50 0.34
N THR A 111 6.64 5.58 -0.95
CA THR A 111 5.42 6.28 -1.40
C THR A 111 4.14 5.52 -1.11
N MET A 112 4.17 4.19 -1.13
CA MET A 112 3.05 3.36 -0.69
C MET A 112 2.86 3.44 0.84
N LEU A 113 3.94 3.48 1.62
CA LEU A 113 3.88 3.71 3.05
C LEU A 113 3.24 5.07 3.37
N ASP A 114 3.64 6.13 2.66
CA ASP A 114 3.06 7.47 2.77
C ASP A 114 1.52 7.45 2.55
N GLN A 115 1.04 6.67 1.56
CA GLN A 115 -0.40 6.50 1.33
C GLN A 115 -1.11 5.73 2.45
N HIS A 116 -0.50 4.65 2.99
CA HIS A 116 -1.08 3.91 4.10
C HIS A 116 -1.17 4.74 5.38
N THR A 117 -0.16 5.57 5.64
CA THR A 117 -0.06 6.38 6.87
C THR A 117 -0.70 7.76 6.75
N HIS A 118 -1.13 8.16 5.55
CA HIS A 118 -1.85 9.43 5.37
C HIS A 118 -3.12 9.45 6.22
N PRO A 119 -3.40 10.54 6.96
CA PRO A 119 -4.61 10.62 7.78
C PRO A 119 -5.87 10.36 6.94
N GLN A 120 -6.64 9.35 7.32
CA GLN A 120 -7.88 9.02 6.63
C GLN A 120 -8.98 9.99 7.04
N THR A 121 -9.58 10.67 6.05
CA THR A 121 -10.62 11.69 6.26
C THR A 121 -12.03 11.13 6.10
N SER A 122 -12.20 10.06 5.33
CA SER A 122 -13.50 9.42 5.04
C SER A 122 -13.63 8.08 5.79
N PRO A 123 -14.86 7.59 6.03
CA PRO A 123 -15.09 6.28 6.64
C PRO A 123 -14.44 5.13 5.86
N VAL A 124 -14.39 5.23 4.54
CA VAL A 124 -13.81 4.22 3.66
C VAL A 124 -12.69 4.83 2.82
N ARG A 125 -11.53 4.17 2.82
CA ARG A 125 -10.39 4.46 1.92
C ARG A 125 -10.24 3.34 0.91
N LEU A 126 -10.26 3.69 -0.37
CA LEU A 126 -10.02 2.80 -1.48
C LEU A 126 -8.66 3.11 -2.11
N MET A 127 -7.73 2.19 -2.06
CA MET A 127 -6.35 2.34 -2.56
C MET A 127 -6.11 1.51 -3.80
N GLU A 128 -5.38 2.05 -4.77
CA GLU A 128 -4.83 1.25 -5.87
C GLU A 128 -3.54 0.58 -5.42
N ARG A 129 -3.57 -0.75 -5.26
CA ARG A 129 -2.52 -1.59 -4.68
C ARG A 129 -2.22 -1.27 -3.21
N SER A 130 -1.23 -1.96 -2.67
CA SER A 130 -0.81 -1.85 -1.28
C SER A 130 0.71 -1.95 -1.18
N ILE A 131 1.24 -1.65 0.00
CA ILE A 131 2.65 -1.93 0.31
C ILE A 131 2.95 -3.44 0.25
N HIS A 132 1.93 -4.29 0.47
CA HIS A 132 2.06 -5.75 0.39
C HIS A 132 2.32 -6.21 -1.04
N SER A 133 1.55 -5.73 -2.03
CA SER A 133 1.81 -6.07 -3.43
C SER A 133 3.13 -5.50 -3.96
N ALA A 134 3.56 -4.34 -3.47
CA ALA A 134 4.89 -3.82 -3.80
C ALA A 134 5.97 -4.85 -3.44
N ARG A 135 5.89 -5.46 -2.25
CA ARG A 135 6.84 -6.48 -1.78
C ARG A 135 6.58 -7.87 -2.39
N TYR A 136 5.35 -8.38 -2.29
CA TYR A 136 5.03 -9.78 -2.61
C TYR A 136 4.94 -10.05 -4.11
N ILE A 137 4.69 -9.03 -4.92
CA ILE A 137 4.57 -9.14 -6.37
C ILE A 137 5.80 -8.56 -7.08
N PHE A 138 6.07 -7.26 -6.90
CA PHE A 138 7.06 -6.59 -7.75
C PHE A 138 8.50 -6.84 -7.32
N VAL A 139 8.81 -6.77 -6.02
CA VAL A 139 10.14 -7.12 -5.51
C VAL A 139 10.41 -8.61 -5.73
N GLU A 140 9.43 -9.46 -5.44
CA GLU A 140 9.51 -10.91 -5.64
C GLU A 140 9.77 -11.26 -7.11
N ASN A 141 9.06 -10.62 -8.05
CA ASN A 141 9.28 -10.83 -9.48
C ASN A 141 10.70 -10.44 -9.92
N LEU A 142 11.23 -9.31 -9.44
CA LEU A 142 12.60 -8.91 -9.74
C LEU A 142 13.63 -9.93 -9.23
N TYR A 143 13.40 -10.46 -8.03
CA TYR A 143 14.27 -11.46 -7.45
C TYR A 143 14.19 -12.80 -8.21
N ARG A 144 13.01 -13.36 -8.42
CA ARG A 144 12.81 -14.62 -9.13
C ARG A 144 13.28 -14.59 -10.58
N SER A 145 13.19 -13.44 -11.22
CA SER A 145 13.69 -13.25 -12.60
C SER A 145 15.20 -12.99 -12.67
N GLY A 146 15.93 -13.07 -11.55
CA GLY A 146 17.37 -12.82 -11.50
C GLY A 146 17.80 -11.37 -11.74
N LYS A 147 16.83 -10.42 -11.69
CA LYS A 147 17.07 -8.98 -11.91
C LYS A 147 17.37 -8.21 -10.63
N MET A 148 17.24 -8.84 -9.48
CA MET A 148 17.58 -8.27 -8.17
C MET A 148 18.55 -9.22 -7.46
N PRO A 149 19.77 -8.78 -7.08
CA PRO A 149 20.68 -9.56 -6.25
C PRO A 149 20.02 -9.94 -4.91
N GLU A 150 20.42 -11.09 -4.36
CA GLU A 150 19.90 -11.60 -3.09
C GLU A 150 20.06 -10.59 -1.95
N VAL A 151 21.19 -9.89 -1.88
CA VAL A 151 21.43 -8.87 -0.84
C VAL A 151 20.43 -7.73 -0.91
N ASP A 152 20.07 -7.25 -2.11
CA ASP A 152 19.08 -6.20 -2.30
C ASP A 152 17.67 -6.66 -1.89
N TYR A 153 17.33 -7.89 -2.27
CA TYR A 153 16.08 -8.54 -1.89
C TYR A 153 15.93 -8.69 -0.37
N VAL A 154 16.98 -9.17 0.30
CA VAL A 154 16.98 -9.34 1.76
C VAL A 154 16.84 -7.99 2.46
N VAL A 155 17.61 -6.98 2.05
CA VAL A 155 17.54 -5.62 2.65
C VAL A 155 16.15 -5.01 2.47
N LEU A 156 15.53 -5.10 1.28
CA LEU A 156 14.16 -4.62 1.08
C LEU A 156 13.14 -5.41 1.91
N SER A 157 13.36 -6.71 2.10
CA SER A 157 12.50 -7.56 2.94
C SER A 157 12.58 -7.16 4.41
N GLU A 158 13.78 -6.90 4.94
CA GLU A 158 13.96 -6.41 6.32
C GLU A 158 13.27 -5.06 6.54
N TRP A 159 13.35 -4.13 5.58
CA TRP A 159 12.63 -2.87 5.63
C TRP A 159 11.11 -3.08 5.66
N PHE A 160 10.59 -3.93 4.78
CA PHE A 160 9.17 -4.26 4.74
C PHE A 160 8.70 -4.89 6.07
N ASP A 161 9.42 -5.87 6.57
CA ASP A 161 9.10 -6.55 7.82
C ASP A 161 9.13 -5.60 9.02
N TRP A 162 10.07 -4.65 9.03
CA TRP A 162 10.10 -3.61 10.05
C TRP A 162 8.86 -2.70 9.96
N ILE A 163 8.49 -2.28 8.76
CA ILE A 163 7.30 -1.45 8.51
C ILE A 163 6.05 -2.16 9.03
N VAL A 164 5.80 -3.38 8.61
CA VAL A 164 4.60 -4.14 8.99
C VAL A 164 4.51 -4.39 10.50
N ARG A 165 5.66 -4.53 11.18
CA ARG A 165 5.68 -4.72 12.64
C ARG A 165 5.50 -3.44 13.44
N ASN A 166 5.86 -2.27 12.90
CA ASN A 166 5.97 -1.03 13.68
C ASN A 166 5.01 0.07 13.23
N ILE A 167 4.40 -0.05 12.05
CA ILE A 167 3.53 0.96 11.47
C ILE A 167 2.20 0.30 11.10
N ASP A 168 1.10 0.98 11.36
CA ASP A 168 -0.21 0.50 10.94
C ASP A 168 -0.37 0.66 9.42
N VAL A 169 -0.31 -0.46 8.73
CA VAL A 169 -0.55 -0.62 7.29
C VAL A 169 -1.65 -1.65 7.05
N SER A 170 -2.57 -1.78 8.00
CA SER A 170 -3.67 -2.75 7.96
C SER A 170 -4.59 -2.50 6.76
N VAL A 171 -5.17 -3.60 6.28
CA VAL A 171 -6.13 -3.64 5.18
C VAL A 171 -7.33 -4.44 5.65
N ASP A 172 -8.56 -3.95 5.40
CA ASP A 172 -9.80 -4.64 5.80
C ASP A 172 -10.36 -5.52 4.70
N LEU A 173 -10.06 -5.20 3.42
CA LEU A 173 -10.48 -5.98 2.26
C LEU A 173 -9.49 -5.83 1.11
N ILE A 174 -9.20 -6.93 0.44
CA ILE A 174 -8.52 -6.94 -0.85
C ILE A 174 -9.54 -7.24 -1.93
N VAL A 175 -9.67 -6.34 -2.92
CA VAL A 175 -10.45 -6.58 -4.15
C VAL A 175 -9.47 -6.98 -5.23
N TYR A 176 -9.47 -8.26 -5.60
CA TYR A 176 -8.58 -8.78 -6.62
C TYR A 176 -9.28 -8.80 -7.98
N LEU A 177 -8.86 -7.90 -8.88
CA LEU A 177 -9.27 -7.90 -10.27
C LEU A 177 -8.45 -8.95 -11.03
N ARG A 178 -8.98 -10.17 -11.05
CA ARG A 178 -8.36 -11.33 -11.70
C ARG A 178 -8.49 -11.19 -13.20
N THR A 179 -7.36 -11.02 -13.88
CA THR A 179 -7.32 -10.76 -15.33
C THR A 179 -6.24 -11.62 -15.95
N THR A 180 -6.52 -12.26 -17.08
CA THR A 180 -5.52 -13.05 -17.80
C THR A 180 -4.37 -12.17 -18.30
N PRO A 181 -3.14 -12.71 -18.39
CA PRO A 181 -2.00 -11.98 -18.93
C PRO A 181 -2.24 -11.46 -20.35
N GLU A 182 -2.94 -12.22 -21.18
CA GLU A 182 -3.30 -11.87 -22.56
C GLU A 182 -4.20 -10.63 -22.62
N THR A 183 -5.26 -10.61 -21.80
CA THR A 183 -6.16 -9.45 -21.69
C THR A 183 -5.41 -8.21 -21.19
N CYS A 184 -4.57 -8.38 -20.16
CA CYS A 184 -3.71 -7.31 -19.65
C CYS A 184 -2.78 -6.77 -20.76
N TYR A 185 -2.17 -7.65 -21.54
CA TYR A 185 -1.26 -7.27 -22.63
C TYR A 185 -1.97 -6.51 -23.75
N GLN A 186 -3.17 -6.94 -24.14
CA GLN A 186 -3.97 -6.20 -25.14
C GLN A 186 -4.35 -4.80 -24.62
N ARG A 187 -4.83 -4.71 -23.37
CA ARG A 187 -5.18 -3.43 -22.74
C ARG A 187 -3.97 -2.50 -22.58
N LEU A 188 -2.82 -3.05 -22.24
CA LEU A 188 -1.56 -2.31 -22.14
C LEU A 188 -1.15 -1.71 -23.48
N LYS A 189 -1.25 -2.48 -24.57
CA LYS A 189 -0.99 -1.98 -25.94
C LYS A 189 -1.95 -0.88 -26.35
N MET A 190 -3.25 -1.02 -26.03
CA MET A 190 -4.25 0.02 -26.33
C MET A 190 -4.02 1.30 -25.54
N ARG A 191 -3.51 1.22 -24.30
CA ARG A 191 -3.24 2.37 -23.43
C ARG A 191 -2.04 3.21 -23.89
N CYS A 192 -1.11 2.65 -24.64
CA CYS A 192 0.03 3.32 -25.29
C CYS A 192 0.91 4.18 -24.37
N ARG A 193 1.16 3.79 -23.13
CA ARG A 193 2.14 4.48 -22.28
C ARG A 193 3.55 4.15 -22.72
N GLU A 194 4.39 5.16 -22.93
CA GLU A 194 5.74 4.99 -23.51
C GLU A 194 6.62 4.02 -22.73
N GLU A 195 6.66 4.14 -21.41
CA GLU A 195 7.48 3.27 -20.56
C GLU A 195 6.99 1.83 -20.49
N GLU A 196 5.71 1.58 -20.80
CA GLU A 196 5.09 0.25 -20.76
C GLU A 196 5.23 -0.52 -22.07
N LYS A 197 5.62 0.13 -23.18
CA LYS A 197 5.78 -0.51 -24.49
C LYS A 197 6.79 -1.66 -24.50
N VAL A 198 7.73 -1.64 -23.57
CA VAL A 198 8.78 -2.66 -23.42
C VAL A 198 8.38 -3.85 -22.55
N ILE A 199 7.17 -3.84 -21.96
CA ILE A 199 6.69 -4.92 -21.12
C ILE A 199 6.24 -6.10 -21.99
N PRO A 200 6.91 -7.25 -21.91
CA PRO A 200 6.52 -8.45 -22.66
C PRO A 200 5.39 -9.20 -21.95
N LEU A 201 4.74 -10.11 -22.67
CA LEU A 201 3.67 -10.96 -22.14
C LEU A 201 4.16 -11.81 -20.96
N GLU A 202 5.37 -12.34 -21.05
CA GLU A 202 6.00 -13.20 -20.02
C GLU A 202 6.15 -12.47 -18.68
N TYR A 203 6.34 -11.14 -18.70
CA TYR A 203 6.37 -10.35 -17.47
C TYR A 203 4.98 -10.28 -16.82
N LEU A 204 3.93 -10.09 -17.62
CA LEU A 204 2.54 -10.07 -17.13
C LEU A 204 2.12 -11.45 -16.62
N ASP A 205 2.57 -12.52 -17.28
CA ASP A 205 2.34 -13.90 -16.85
C ASP A 205 3.01 -14.17 -15.49
N ALA A 206 4.25 -13.78 -15.31
CA ALA A 206 4.95 -13.90 -14.04
C ALA A 206 4.25 -13.14 -12.91
N ILE A 207 3.79 -11.91 -13.16
CA ILE A 207 3.00 -11.11 -12.21
C ILE A 207 1.66 -11.81 -11.88
N HIS A 208 0.97 -12.35 -12.89
CA HIS A 208 -0.28 -13.08 -12.69
C HIS A 208 -0.07 -14.30 -11.78
N HIS A 209 0.95 -15.10 -12.05
CA HIS A 209 1.27 -16.27 -11.22
C HIS A 209 1.56 -15.89 -9.75
N LEU A 210 2.26 -14.79 -9.49
CA LEU A 210 2.50 -14.31 -8.14
C LEU A 210 1.22 -13.87 -7.42
N TYR A 211 0.30 -13.20 -8.11
CA TYR A 211 -1.01 -12.86 -7.55
C TYR A 211 -1.84 -14.12 -7.23
N GLU A 212 -1.85 -15.13 -8.12
CA GLU A 212 -2.53 -16.41 -7.89
C GLU A 212 -1.91 -17.16 -6.70
N GLU A 213 -0.57 -17.17 -6.58
CA GLU A 213 0.11 -17.79 -5.44
C GLU A 213 -0.20 -17.07 -4.13
N TRP A 214 -0.26 -15.74 -4.14
CA TRP A 214 -0.53 -14.94 -2.94
C TRP A 214 -2.01 -14.98 -2.54
N LEU A 215 -2.93 -14.57 -3.45
CA LEU A 215 -4.32 -14.26 -3.09
C LEU A 215 -5.28 -15.45 -3.25
N ILE A 216 -4.97 -16.42 -4.10
CA ILE A 216 -5.85 -17.58 -4.36
C ILE A 216 -5.34 -18.82 -3.62
N LYS A 217 -4.06 -19.17 -3.79
CA LYS A 217 -3.50 -20.37 -3.16
C LYS A 217 -3.10 -20.13 -1.71
N GLY A 218 -2.73 -18.88 -1.33
CA GLY A 218 -2.32 -18.50 0.03
C GLY A 218 -1.06 -19.20 0.53
N GLY A 219 -0.23 -19.73 -0.38
CA GLY A 219 0.89 -20.61 -0.03
C GLY A 219 2.23 -19.92 0.16
N LEU A 220 2.41 -18.74 -0.44
CA LEU A 220 3.73 -18.08 -0.49
C LEU A 220 3.89 -16.97 0.53
N PHE A 221 2.88 -16.11 0.64
CA PHE A 221 2.87 -14.96 1.54
C PHE A 221 1.58 -14.89 2.34
N PRO A 222 1.59 -14.24 3.53
CA PRO A 222 0.37 -14.07 4.31
C PRO A 222 -0.67 -13.25 3.52
N VAL A 223 -1.92 -13.74 3.51
CA VAL A 223 -3.06 -12.98 3.02
C VAL A 223 -3.58 -12.15 4.18
N VAL A 224 -3.32 -10.84 4.15
CA VAL A 224 -3.50 -9.93 5.30
C VAL A 224 -4.95 -9.51 5.54
N ALA A 225 -5.85 -9.76 4.59
CA ALA A 225 -7.27 -9.40 4.65
C ALA A 225 -8.11 -10.38 3.83
N PRO A 226 -9.44 -10.45 4.06
CA PRO A 226 -10.34 -11.18 3.17
C PRO A 226 -10.18 -10.74 1.71
N VAL A 227 -10.27 -11.69 0.78
CA VAL A 227 -10.14 -11.41 -0.65
C VAL A 227 -11.51 -11.52 -1.34
N LEU A 228 -11.89 -10.46 -2.05
CA LEU A 228 -13.00 -10.46 -2.99
C LEU A 228 -12.44 -10.56 -4.40
N VAL A 229 -12.62 -11.71 -5.04
CA VAL A 229 -12.19 -11.92 -6.43
C VAL A 229 -13.28 -11.45 -7.38
N ILE A 230 -12.90 -10.63 -8.36
CA ILE A 230 -13.74 -10.21 -9.47
C ILE A 230 -13.03 -10.59 -10.76
N GLU A 231 -13.64 -11.46 -11.55
CA GLU A 231 -13.14 -11.81 -12.88
C GLU A 231 -13.21 -10.58 -13.78
N ALA A 232 -12.08 -10.20 -14.34
CA ALA A 232 -11.93 -8.91 -15.01
C ALA A 232 -11.48 -9.01 -16.49
N ASP A 233 -11.72 -10.15 -17.14
CA ASP A 233 -11.50 -10.37 -18.57
C ASP A 233 -12.68 -9.90 -19.44
N HIS A 234 -13.47 -8.95 -18.96
CA HIS A 234 -14.65 -8.44 -19.63
C HIS A 234 -14.41 -7.08 -20.26
N ASP A 235 -15.34 -6.67 -21.15
CA ASP A 235 -15.37 -5.30 -21.66
C ASP A 235 -15.75 -4.28 -20.57
N MET A 236 -15.63 -3.00 -20.90
CA MET A 236 -15.86 -1.92 -19.95
C MET A 236 -17.30 -1.93 -19.39
N GLN A 237 -18.30 -2.16 -20.24
CA GLN A 237 -19.70 -2.18 -19.82
C GLN A 237 -19.94 -3.24 -18.75
N LYS A 238 -19.48 -4.46 -19.01
CA LYS A 238 -19.61 -5.59 -18.08
C LYS A 238 -18.83 -5.37 -16.80
N MET A 239 -17.65 -4.74 -16.87
CA MET A 239 -16.88 -4.40 -15.67
C MET A 239 -17.61 -3.40 -14.77
N LEU A 240 -18.24 -2.36 -15.33
CA LEU A 240 -19.03 -1.41 -14.55
C LEU A 240 -20.23 -2.08 -13.86
N GLU A 241 -20.90 -3.01 -14.54
CA GLU A 241 -21.97 -3.83 -13.94
C GLU A 241 -21.45 -4.67 -12.76
N LEU A 242 -20.29 -5.31 -12.90
CA LEU A 242 -19.68 -6.11 -11.85
C LEU A 242 -19.26 -5.26 -10.64
N PHE A 243 -18.76 -4.05 -10.87
CA PHE A 243 -18.44 -3.13 -9.78
C PHE A 243 -19.70 -2.72 -9.03
N GLU A 244 -20.79 -2.40 -9.74
CA GLU A 244 -22.07 -2.07 -9.12
C GLU A 244 -22.66 -3.25 -8.33
N GLN A 245 -22.65 -4.47 -8.89
CA GLN A 245 -23.11 -5.69 -8.20
C GLN A 245 -22.33 -6.00 -6.92
N ASN A 246 -21.07 -5.61 -6.85
CA ASN A 246 -20.21 -5.83 -5.68
C ASN A 246 -20.06 -4.57 -4.80
N ARG A 247 -20.77 -3.48 -5.09
CA ARG A 247 -20.66 -2.19 -4.38
C ARG A 247 -20.72 -2.36 -2.86
N ASP A 248 -21.76 -2.99 -2.35
CA ASP A 248 -21.96 -3.16 -0.90
C ASP A 248 -20.86 -4.04 -0.29
N ARG A 249 -20.43 -5.07 -0.98
CA ARG A 249 -19.35 -5.98 -0.52
C ARG A 249 -18.00 -5.25 -0.45
N ILE A 250 -17.78 -4.29 -1.35
CA ILE A 250 -16.57 -3.48 -1.39
C ILE A 250 -16.64 -2.40 -0.31
N LEU A 251 -17.72 -1.64 -0.22
CA LEU A 251 -17.79 -0.45 0.64
C LEU A 251 -18.13 -0.75 2.10
N THR A 252 -18.65 -1.95 2.43
CA THR A 252 -19.02 -2.34 3.80
C THR A 252 -18.35 -3.65 4.24
N PRO A 253 -17.01 -3.75 4.26
CA PRO A 253 -16.30 -5.01 4.52
C PRO A 253 -16.55 -5.61 5.91
N GLY A 254 -17.04 -4.80 6.87
CA GLY A 254 -17.31 -5.22 8.26
C GLY A 254 -18.69 -5.82 8.52
N ASN A 255 -19.64 -5.76 7.57
CA ASN A 255 -21.03 -6.19 7.76
C ASN A 255 -21.29 -7.65 7.33
N ARG A 256 -20.31 -8.56 7.46
CA ARG A 256 -20.62 -9.99 7.34
C ARG A 256 -21.49 -10.41 8.54
N LYS A 257 -22.81 -10.28 8.43
CA LYS A 257 -23.72 -11.12 9.22
C LYS A 257 -23.35 -12.56 8.88
N HIS A 258 -22.97 -13.33 9.88
CA HIS A 258 -22.91 -14.78 9.77
C HIS A 258 -24.26 -15.26 9.27
N GLY A 259 -24.40 -15.49 7.99
CA GLY A 259 -25.50 -16.21 7.37
C GLY A 259 -25.20 -17.68 7.54
N SER A 260 -26.04 -18.29 8.33
CA SER A 260 -26.16 -19.72 8.63
C SER A 260 -25.97 -20.63 7.43
#